data_d37d4bc7ceab850020501990d83b3ceb
#
_entry.id   d37d4bc7ceab850020501990d83b3ceb
#
_cell.length_a   1.000
_cell.length_b   1.000
_cell.length_c   1.000
_cell.angle_alpha   90.00
_cell.angle_beta   90.00
_cell.angle_gamma   90.00
#
_symmetry.space_group_name_H-M   'P 1'
#
loop_
_entity.id
_entity.type
_entity.pdbx_description
1 polymer ?
#
loop_
_entity_poly.entity_id
_entity_poly.type
_entity_poly.pdbx_seq_one_letter_code
_entity_poly.pdbx_strand_id
1 'polypeptide(L)'
;MRQLVPNRYTLLLLTLFLAVALPTKADRRTIQLPSTLRSHKGKQVNATPILRTYLEGLQPTLTQGGDTLELRFPRGQYHFTREGATEREYFISNHDHVGSRPIGLLLRGWRHVLVRGEGSELLFEDRMLPIVIDSCQGIELRGLTIDFTNPQITQLHILRSDTTHGTIFSPAPWVKWHITPTGQMESYGTNWHTTPDHGLAFDPKTRELRYRTADLYFPNKNLRHLTPSEARHMGIKGSTKHLLYAPHWKEGQLPTGTVFAARTGYRPQPAIFITESRDIRLEHLRIHFAEGMGLLAQNSHDLTLEHFDVRLRPRSGRYFTTQADATHFVACTGKISVQHCHFEHMMDDALNVHGVYLKVTAREGKHTLVGRFMHEQAFGYTWAAVGDSVRLVTSRDIQGLDGTFHVRSILPAEGASLAGARAIRITFEEELPVDYTPERQMSMENLTRTPSVTFSHNLVCHNRARGILINTPRPVLIEGNTFDHVSGSAILFSTDNNMWYESGQTRQVTIRRNLFQDVLTSLYQFTSAVISIHPIIPELGAQRHPFYGQGPASIRIEDNVFRTFDTPLLHAISTDGILWRGNKIEPTKSYPKFHPNQKRFLFEGCRHIDIEPSDLTD
;
A
#
# COMPACT_ATOMS: atom_id res chain seq x y z
N MET A 1 17.02 52.10 -82.30
CA MET A 1 15.92 51.26 -82.79
C MET A 1 15.81 50.04 -81.91
N ARG A 2 14.61 49.75 -81.55
CA ARG A 2 14.06 48.61 -80.72
C ARG A 2 14.21 48.76 -79.23
N GLN A 3 13.07 49.04 -78.68
CA GLN A 3 12.64 49.04 -77.26
C GLN A 3 12.77 47.66 -76.64
N LEU A 4 13.19 47.63 -75.42
CA LEU A 4 13.04 46.48 -74.47
C LEU A 4 12.01 46.85 -73.43
N VAL A 5 10.96 46.08 -73.42
CA VAL A 5 9.85 46.17 -72.41
C VAL A 5 10.30 45.48 -71.12
N PRO A 6 10.10 46.05 -69.96
CA PRO A 6 10.36 45.35 -68.69
C PRO A 6 9.16 44.47 -68.27
N ASN A 7 9.47 43.24 -67.96
CA ASN A 7 8.53 42.25 -67.46
C ASN A 7 8.26 42.47 -65.95
N ARG A 8 7.01 42.75 -65.58
CA ARG A 8 6.55 42.91 -64.21
C ARG A 8 6.28 41.53 -63.63
N TYR A 9 7.13 41.07 -62.70
CA TYR A 9 6.78 40.00 -61.79
C TYR A 9 6.05 40.54 -60.60
N THR A 10 4.77 40.24 -60.48
CA THR A 10 3.94 40.54 -59.33
C THR A 10 4.27 39.52 -58.25
N LEU A 11 4.94 39.95 -57.17
CA LEU A 11 5.22 39.14 -55.98
C LEU A 11 3.93 39.07 -55.13
N LEU A 12 3.23 37.95 -55.17
CA LEU A 12 2.12 37.67 -54.28
C LEU A 12 2.67 37.23 -52.93
N LEU A 13 2.72 38.13 -51.94
CA LEU A 13 2.97 37.82 -50.55
C LEU A 13 1.74 37.10 -49.96
N LEU A 14 1.82 35.78 -49.84
CA LEU A 14 0.90 34.99 -49.01
C LEU A 14 1.28 35.18 -47.54
N THR A 15 0.61 36.08 -46.87
CA THR A 15 0.68 36.20 -45.40
C THR A 15 -0.10 35.02 -44.80
N LEU A 16 0.63 33.97 -44.41
CA LEU A 16 0.10 32.88 -43.58
C LEU A 16 -0.11 33.45 -42.17
N PHE A 17 -1.34 33.79 -41.84
CA PHE A 17 -1.73 33.99 -40.41
C PHE A 17 -1.67 32.62 -39.72
N LEU A 18 -0.54 32.32 -39.08
CA LEU A 18 -0.52 31.33 -38.01
C LEU A 18 -1.35 31.93 -36.85
N ALA A 19 -2.60 31.55 -36.76
CA ALA A 19 -3.37 31.75 -35.53
C ALA A 19 -2.72 30.83 -34.48
N VAL A 20 -1.76 31.39 -33.73
CA VAL A 20 -1.36 30.83 -32.45
C VAL A 20 -2.61 30.89 -31.58
N ALA A 21 -3.32 29.77 -31.49
CA ALA A 21 -4.38 29.62 -30.49
C ALA A 21 -3.68 29.76 -29.12
N LEU A 22 -3.82 30.94 -28.51
CA LEU A 22 -3.49 31.12 -27.10
C LEU A 22 -4.32 30.06 -26.36
N PRO A 23 -3.73 29.32 -25.43
CA PRO A 23 -4.52 28.37 -24.65
C PRO A 23 -5.60 29.16 -23.93
N THR A 24 -6.84 28.95 -24.33
CA THR A 24 -8.00 29.47 -23.60
C THR A 24 -7.86 28.95 -22.17
N LYS A 25 -7.88 29.85 -21.21
CA LYS A 25 -7.83 29.52 -19.78
C LYS A 25 -8.97 28.52 -19.56
N ALA A 26 -8.62 27.26 -19.19
CA ALA A 26 -9.63 26.24 -18.93
C ALA A 26 -10.63 26.77 -17.90
N ASP A 27 -11.90 26.86 -18.27
CA ASP A 27 -12.94 27.35 -17.38
C ASP A 27 -13.21 26.30 -16.29
N ARG A 28 -13.47 26.80 -15.07
CA ARG A 28 -13.82 25.95 -13.94
C ARG A 28 -15.33 26.05 -13.69
N ARG A 29 -16.03 24.94 -13.92
CA ARG A 29 -17.45 24.83 -13.58
C ARG A 29 -17.60 24.24 -12.18
N THR A 30 -18.16 24.99 -11.25
CA THR A 30 -18.41 24.52 -9.88
C THR A 30 -19.84 24.05 -9.70
N ILE A 31 -19.99 22.85 -9.15
CA ILE A 31 -21.28 22.26 -8.75
C ILE A 31 -21.23 21.97 -7.26
N GLN A 32 -22.17 22.59 -6.53
CA GLN A 32 -22.40 22.30 -5.13
C GLN A 32 -23.26 21.05 -5.01
N LEU A 33 -22.78 20.02 -4.30
CA LEU A 33 -23.57 18.82 -4.04
C LEU A 33 -24.77 19.15 -3.14
N PRO A 34 -25.91 18.45 -3.29
CA PRO A 34 -27.10 18.71 -2.51
C PRO A 34 -26.87 18.61 -1.01
N SER A 35 -27.34 19.58 -0.24
CA SER A 35 -27.24 19.57 1.22
C SER A 35 -28.03 18.41 1.86
N THR A 36 -28.99 17.84 1.12
CA THR A 36 -29.77 16.65 1.51
C THR A 36 -28.91 15.37 1.67
N LEU A 37 -27.70 15.33 1.10
CA LEU A 37 -26.71 14.26 1.32
C LEU A 37 -26.17 14.22 2.74
N ARG A 38 -26.20 15.36 3.42
CA ARG A 38 -25.56 15.55 4.73
C ARG A 38 -26.50 15.14 5.86
N SER A 39 -25.97 14.41 6.85
CA SER A 39 -26.67 14.16 8.10
C SER A 39 -26.81 15.43 8.92
N HIS A 40 -27.98 15.64 9.51
CA HIS A 40 -28.31 16.79 10.36
C HIS A 40 -28.67 16.34 11.77
N LYS A 41 -28.66 17.28 12.74
CA LYS A 41 -28.92 17.06 14.17
C LYS A 41 -29.90 15.90 14.45
N GLY A 42 -29.36 14.75 14.87
CA GLY A 42 -30.12 13.57 15.26
C GLY A 42 -30.78 12.77 14.12
N LYS A 43 -30.63 13.19 12.85
CA LYS A 43 -31.15 12.46 11.68
C LYS A 43 -29.99 12.06 10.78
N GLN A 44 -29.68 10.77 10.76
CA GLN A 44 -28.74 10.17 9.84
C GLN A 44 -29.41 9.99 8.47
N VAL A 45 -28.67 10.34 7.41
CA VAL A 45 -29.11 10.22 6.02
C VAL A 45 -28.16 9.27 5.30
N ASN A 46 -28.71 8.27 4.63
CA ASN A 46 -27.91 7.45 3.73
C ASN A 46 -27.58 8.26 2.46
N ALA A 47 -26.31 8.67 2.36
CA ALA A 47 -25.82 9.46 1.23
C ALA A 47 -25.65 8.63 -0.06
N THR A 48 -25.53 7.31 0.05
CA THR A 48 -25.15 6.42 -1.05
C THR A 48 -26.06 6.53 -2.28
N PRO A 49 -27.40 6.27 -2.19
CA PRO A 49 -28.27 6.34 -3.35
C PRO A 49 -28.39 7.75 -3.93
N ILE A 50 -28.38 8.76 -3.06
CA ILE A 50 -28.53 10.16 -3.48
C ILE A 50 -27.30 10.60 -4.27
N LEU A 51 -26.10 10.34 -3.74
CA LEU A 51 -24.84 10.68 -4.40
C LEU A 51 -24.69 9.92 -5.72
N ARG A 52 -24.99 8.63 -5.73
CA ARG A 52 -24.96 7.81 -6.93
C ARG A 52 -25.83 8.41 -8.04
N THR A 53 -27.11 8.62 -7.77
CA THR A 53 -28.05 9.17 -8.76
C THR A 53 -27.60 10.54 -9.27
N TYR A 54 -27.07 11.37 -8.38
CA TYR A 54 -26.57 12.69 -8.73
C TYR A 54 -25.36 12.61 -9.67
N LEU A 55 -24.38 11.76 -9.38
CA LEU A 55 -23.20 11.57 -10.20
C LEU A 55 -23.52 10.93 -11.55
N GLU A 56 -24.42 9.95 -11.59
CA GLU A 56 -24.90 9.34 -12.84
C GLU A 56 -25.57 10.38 -13.76
N GLY A 57 -26.32 11.31 -13.19
CA GLY A 57 -26.94 12.41 -13.94
C GLY A 57 -25.95 13.45 -14.47
N LEU A 58 -24.76 13.58 -13.86
CA LEU A 58 -23.71 14.50 -14.31
C LEU A 58 -22.78 13.89 -15.37
N GLN A 59 -22.62 12.59 -15.40
CA GLN A 59 -21.64 11.90 -16.26
C GLN A 59 -21.76 12.24 -17.76
N PRO A 60 -22.94 12.39 -18.37
CA PRO A 60 -23.07 12.76 -19.77
C PRO A 60 -22.53 14.16 -20.12
N THR A 61 -22.39 15.04 -19.13
CA THR A 61 -21.99 16.45 -19.34
C THR A 61 -20.48 16.68 -19.24
N LEU A 62 -19.70 15.65 -18.90
CA LEU A 62 -18.29 15.77 -18.50
C LEU A 62 -17.28 15.58 -19.66
N THR A 63 -17.71 15.29 -20.86
CA THR A 63 -16.83 14.74 -21.90
C THR A 63 -16.39 15.73 -22.98
N GLN A 64 -16.76 17.01 -22.90
CA GLN A 64 -16.43 17.99 -23.94
C GLN A 64 -15.65 19.18 -23.37
N GLY A 65 -14.39 19.34 -23.81
CA GLY A 65 -13.56 20.50 -23.52
C GLY A 65 -12.48 20.26 -22.45
N GLY A 66 -11.48 21.13 -22.38
CA GLY A 66 -10.42 21.13 -21.36
C GLY A 66 -10.84 21.70 -20.01
N ASP A 67 -12.13 21.89 -19.78
CA ASP A 67 -12.67 22.53 -18.57
C ASP A 67 -12.64 21.59 -17.36
N THR A 68 -12.38 22.14 -16.18
CA THR A 68 -12.38 21.40 -14.92
C THR A 68 -13.74 21.47 -14.26
N LEU A 69 -14.34 20.33 -13.96
CA LEU A 69 -15.51 20.25 -13.11
C LEU A 69 -15.10 20.18 -11.64
N GLU A 70 -15.56 21.14 -10.84
CA GLU A 70 -15.39 21.12 -9.39
C GLU A 70 -16.68 20.66 -8.71
N LEU A 71 -16.63 19.51 -8.00
CA LEU A 71 -17.71 18.99 -7.17
C LEU A 71 -17.41 19.34 -5.71
N ARG A 72 -18.27 20.14 -5.09
CA ARG A 72 -18.09 20.56 -3.69
C ARG A 72 -19.05 19.83 -2.76
N PHE A 73 -18.49 19.15 -1.77
CA PHE A 73 -19.23 18.66 -0.62
C PHE A 73 -19.43 19.82 0.37
N PRO A 74 -20.65 20.21 0.70
CA PRO A 74 -20.89 21.09 1.85
C PRO A 74 -20.30 20.48 3.11
N ARG A 75 -19.55 21.26 3.89
CA ARG A 75 -18.91 20.75 5.12
C ARG A 75 -19.90 20.02 6.01
N GLY A 76 -19.60 18.76 6.38
CA GLY A 76 -20.47 17.95 7.22
C GLY A 76 -20.08 16.47 7.27
N GLN A 77 -20.98 15.68 7.85
CA GLN A 77 -20.85 14.22 7.91
C GLN A 77 -21.81 13.57 6.92
N TYR A 78 -21.30 12.59 6.19
CA TYR A 78 -21.99 11.85 5.15
C TYR A 78 -21.93 10.37 5.48
N HIS A 79 -23.07 9.76 5.76
CA HIS A 79 -23.15 8.33 6.09
C HIS A 79 -23.45 7.52 4.85
N PHE A 80 -22.65 6.47 4.66
CA PHE A 80 -22.77 5.56 3.54
C PHE A 80 -23.14 4.17 4.04
N THR A 81 -24.17 3.59 3.44
CA THR A 81 -24.53 2.19 3.61
C THR A 81 -24.54 1.50 2.26
N ARG A 82 -24.48 0.15 2.24
CA ARG A 82 -24.54 -0.58 0.97
C ARG A 82 -25.89 -0.47 0.25
N GLU A 83 -26.94 -0.06 0.95
CA GLU A 83 -28.26 0.12 0.36
C GLU A 83 -28.22 1.21 -0.72
N GLY A 84 -28.60 0.83 -1.94
CA GLY A 84 -28.58 1.71 -3.10
C GLY A 84 -27.17 2.01 -3.66
N ALA A 85 -26.13 1.31 -3.23
CA ALA A 85 -24.80 1.44 -3.81
C ALA A 85 -24.72 0.86 -5.23
N THR A 86 -23.80 1.41 -6.03
CA THR A 86 -23.37 0.73 -7.25
C THR A 86 -22.51 -0.46 -6.84
N GLU A 87 -22.82 -1.64 -7.37
CA GLU A 87 -22.01 -2.83 -7.14
C GLU A 87 -21.18 -3.17 -8.37
N ARG A 88 -19.88 -3.46 -8.16
CA ARG A 88 -18.96 -3.88 -9.22
C ARG A 88 -17.96 -4.90 -8.70
N GLU A 89 -17.62 -5.82 -9.57
CA GLU A 89 -16.50 -6.73 -9.35
C GLU A 89 -15.19 -6.08 -9.80
N TYR A 90 -14.20 -6.14 -8.92
CA TYR A 90 -12.82 -5.73 -9.19
C TYR A 90 -11.86 -6.80 -8.68
N PHE A 91 -10.83 -7.08 -9.48
CA PHE A 91 -9.67 -7.87 -9.07
C PHE A 91 -8.61 -6.91 -8.54
N ILE A 92 -8.58 -6.76 -7.23
CA ILE A 92 -7.72 -5.80 -6.54
C ILE A 92 -6.48 -6.53 -6.04
N SER A 93 -5.30 -6.12 -6.49
CA SER A 93 -4.05 -6.72 -6.06
C SER A 93 -3.88 -6.63 -4.54
N ASN A 94 -3.24 -7.64 -3.94
CA ASN A 94 -2.94 -7.73 -2.52
C ASN A 94 -4.17 -7.63 -1.60
N HIS A 95 -5.37 -7.96 -2.14
CA HIS A 95 -6.63 -8.08 -1.42
C HIS A 95 -7.33 -9.39 -1.75
N ASP A 96 -8.17 -9.85 -0.81
CA ASP A 96 -9.00 -11.03 -1.05
C ASP A 96 -10.02 -10.75 -2.15
N HIS A 97 -10.21 -11.74 -3.02
CA HIS A 97 -11.26 -11.65 -4.02
C HIS A 97 -12.63 -11.97 -3.39
N VAL A 98 -13.54 -11.01 -3.43
CA VAL A 98 -14.85 -11.11 -2.78
C VAL A 98 -16.03 -10.99 -3.76
N GLY A 99 -15.75 -11.06 -5.08
CA GLY A 99 -16.75 -10.82 -6.12
C GLY A 99 -17.17 -9.35 -6.20
N SER A 100 -18.47 -9.10 -6.29
CA SER A 100 -19.02 -7.75 -6.37
C SER A 100 -18.90 -6.99 -5.05
N ARG A 101 -18.56 -5.70 -5.13
CA ARG A 101 -18.39 -4.80 -3.98
C ARG A 101 -19.32 -3.61 -4.09
N PRO A 102 -20.08 -3.26 -3.02
CA PRO A 102 -20.81 -2.01 -2.96
C PRO A 102 -19.84 -0.83 -2.83
N ILE A 103 -20.05 0.22 -3.62
CA ILE A 103 -19.16 1.38 -3.74
C ILE A 103 -19.85 2.63 -3.22
N GLY A 104 -19.14 3.41 -2.39
CA GLY A 104 -19.64 4.68 -1.85
C GLY A 104 -19.59 5.82 -2.86
N LEU A 105 -18.40 6.13 -3.36
CA LEU A 105 -18.16 7.15 -4.39
C LEU A 105 -17.45 6.51 -5.58
N LEU A 106 -18.11 6.43 -6.72
CA LEU A 106 -17.55 5.92 -7.97
C LEU A 106 -17.31 7.03 -8.98
N LEU A 107 -16.06 7.26 -9.35
CA LEU A 107 -15.67 8.03 -10.52
C LEU A 107 -15.14 7.05 -11.57
N ARG A 108 -15.85 6.93 -12.70
CA ARG A 108 -15.45 6.02 -13.76
C ARG A 108 -15.54 6.68 -15.13
N GLY A 109 -14.39 6.70 -15.84
CA GLY A 109 -14.28 7.35 -17.14
C GLY A 109 -14.33 8.89 -17.09
N TRP A 110 -14.13 9.48 -15.92
CA TRP A 110 -14.20 10.92 -15.72
C TRP A 110 -12.87 11.60 -16.08
N ARG A 111 -12.96 12.85 -16.54
CA ARG A 111 -11.80 13.66 -16.91
C ARG A 111 -11.89 15.05 -16.29
N HIS A 112 -10.73 15.54 -15.79
CA HIS A 112 -10.55 16.89 -15.25
C HIS A 112 -11.58 17.26 -14.16
N VAL A 113 -11.59 16.47 -13.08
CA VAL A 113 -12.53 16.65 -11.97
C VAL A 113 -11.79 16.90 -10.66
N LEU A 114 -12.17 17.98 -9.98
CA LEU A 114 -11.79 18.27 -8.62
C LEU A 114 -12.97 17.96 -7.68
N VAL A 115 -12.80 17.01 -6.77
CA VAL A 115 -13.74 16.76 -5.67
C VAL A 115 -13.21 17.45 -4.42
N ARG A 116 -13.93 18.45 -3.95
CA ARG A 116 -13.56 19.24 -2.77
C ARG A 116 -14.45 18.92 -1.58
N GLY A 117 -13.85 18.46 -0.49
CA GLY A 117 -14.56 18.02 0.72
C GLY A 117 -14.73 19.08 1.79
N GLU A 118 -13.99 20.20 1.75
CA GLU A 118 -14.04 21.27 2.76
C GLU A 118 -13.91 20.78 4.22
N GLY A 119 -13.20 19.66 4.44
CA GLY A 119 -13.07 18.99 5.75
C GLY A 119 -14.25 18.11 6.11
N SER A 120 -15.02 17.66 5.13
CA SER A 120 -16.13 16.72 5.33
C SER A 120 -15.66 15.31 5.68
N GLU A 121 -16.48 14.61 6.49
CA GLU A 121 -16.27 13.22 6.85
C GLU A 121 -17.20 12.30 6.08
N LEU A 122 -16.65 11.28 5.44
CA LEU A 122 -17.35 10.15 4.81
C LEU A 122 -17.30 8.98 5.79
N LEU A 123 -18.43 8.62 6.38
CA LEU A 123 -18.58 7.60 7.40
C LEU A 123 -19.29 6.37 6.81
N PHE A 124 -18.58 5.24 6.79
CA PHE A 124 -19.07 3.99 6.25
C PHE A 124 -19.57 3.08 7.39
N GLU A 125 -20.78 2.56 7.24
CA GLU A 125 -21.40 1.70 8.26
C GLU A 125 -21.28 0.22 7.95
N ASP A 126 -21.18 -0.08 6.67
CA ASP A 126 -21.12 -1.43 6.14
C ASP A 126 -19.74 -1.73 5.56
N ARG A 127 -19.49 -3.01 5.28
CA ARG A 127 -18.35 -3.43 4.46
C ARG A 127 -18.58 -2.96 3.02
N MET A 128 -17.91 -1.88 2.63
CA MET A 128 -18.01 -1.19 1.34
C MET A 128 -16.64 -0.74 0.86
N LEU A 129 -16.48 -0.58 -0.45
CA LEU A 129 -15.34 0.12 -1.06
C LEU A 129 -15.62 1.62 -1.08
N PRO A 130 -14.98 2.43 -0.23
CA PRO A 130 -15.40 3.82 -0.01
C PRO A 130 -15.28 4.69 -1.26
N ILE A 131 -14.12 4.70 -1.93
CA ILE A 131 -13.89 5.53 -3.12
C ILE A 131 -13.21 4.69 -4.22
N VAL A 132 -13.73 4.80 -5.44
CA VAL A 132 -13.16 4.19 -6.65
C VAL A 132 -12.90 5.26 -7.70
N ILE A 133 -11.69 5.26 -8.27
CA ILE A 133 -11.28 6.04 -9.44
C ILE A 133 -10.87 5.04 -10.52
N ASP A 134 -11.73 4.82 -11.51
CA ASP A 134 -11.59 3.79 -12.54
C ASP A 134 -11.57 4.41 -13.94
N SER A 135 -10.51 4.18 -14.71
CA SER A 135 -10.35 4.65 -16.10
C SER A 135 -10.49 6.18 -16.24
N CYS A 136 -9.97 6.91 -15.27
CA CYS A 136 -10.09 8.37 -15.17
C CYS A 136 -8.80 9.09 -15.60
N GLN A 137 -8.92 10.40 -15.85
CA GLN A 137 -7.79 11.27 -16.14
C GLN A 137 -7.95 12.64 -15.49
N GLY A 138 -6.87 13.13 -14.82
CA GLY A 138 -6.89 14.47 -14.24
C GLY A 138 -7.88 14.59 -13.09
N ILE A 139 -7.85 13.66 -12.14
CA ILE A 139 -8.74 13.68 -10.96
C ILE A 139 -7.97 14.20 -9.75
N GLU A 140 -8.56 15.17 -9.08
CA GLU A 140 -8.08 15.65 -7.77
C GLU A 140 -9.16 15.41 -6.70
N LEU A 141 -8.78 14.72 -5.62
CA LEU A 141 -9.59 14.64 -4.40
C LEU A 141 -8.92 15.48 -3.31
N ARG A 142 -9.67 16.38 -2.68
CA ARG A 142 -9.13 17.30 -1.69
C ARG A 142 -10.03 17.49 -0.48
N GLY A 143 -9.43 17.43 0.73
CA GLY A 143 -10.06 17.84 1.98
C GLY A 143 -11.18 16.91 2.46
N LEU A 144 -11.07 15.61 2.25
CA LEU A 144 -12.00 14.59 2.71
C LEU A 144 -11.39 13.75 3.83
N THR A 145 -12.21 13.30 4.76
CA THR A 145 -11.86 12.31 5.78
C THR A 145 -12.69 11.05 5.58
N ILE A 146 -12.06 9.87 5.63
CA ILE A 146 -12.72 8.57 5.50
C ILE A 146 -12.59 7.83 6.84
N ASP A 147 -13.71 7.31 7.33
CA ASP A 147 -13.72 6.44 8.51
C ASP A 147 -14.89 5.46 8.46
N PHE A 148 -14.83 4.45 9.32
CA PHE A 148 -15.91 3.48 9.54
C PHE A 148 -16.46 3.64 10.95
N THR A 149 -17.78 3.64 11.08
CA THR A 149 -18.46 3.77 12.38
C THR A 149 -18.21 2.57 13.27
N ASN A 150 -18.01 1.38 12.68
CA ASN A 150 -17.72 0.13 13.37
C ASN A 150 -16.57 -0.60 12.65
N PRO A 151 -15.29 -0.29 12.98
CA PRO A 151 -14.13 -0.96 12.37
C PRO A 151 -14.12 -2.46 12.60
N GLN A 152 -13.66 -3.21 11.59
CA GLN A 152 -13.63 -4.68 11.59
C GLN A 152 -12.44 -5.29 12.36
N ILE A 153 -11.81 -4.54 13.23
CA ILE A 153 -10.76 -4.99 14.14
C ILE A 153 -11.29 -5.03 15.56
N THR A 154 -11.04 -6.12 16.24
CA THR A 154 -11.55 -6.38 17.60
C THR A 154 -10.53 -5.92 18.64
N GLN A 155 -10.70 -4.72 19.16
CA GLN A 155 -9.80 -4.21 20.20
C GLN A 155 -10.18 -4.75 21.59
N LEU A 156 -9.20 -5.31 22.28
CA LEU A 156 -9.32 -5.91 23.60
C LEU A 156 -8.41 -5.18 24.61
N HIS A 157 -8.89 -5.00 25.83
CA HIS A 157 -8.13 -4.47 26.96
C HIS A 157 -7.77 -5.61 27.91
N ILE A 158 -6.47 -5.90 28.07
CA ILE A 158 -5.97 -6.97 28.92
C ILE A 158 -5.97 -6.52 30.37
N LEU A 159 -6.80 -7.13 31.19
CA LEU A 159 -6.94 -6.84 32.61
C LEU A 159 -5.98 -7.67 33.45
N ARG A 160 -5.74 -8.89 33.05
CA ARG A 160 -4.79 -9.82 33.66
C ARG A 160 -4.35 -10.85 32.63
N SER A 161 -3.09 -11.17 32.61
CA SER A 161 -2.56 -12.30 31.82
C SER A 161 -1.41 -12.92 32.61
N ASP A 162 -1.43 -14.23 32.73
CA ASP A 162 -0.31 -14.98 33.29
C ASP A 162 -0.17 -16.35 32.59
N THR A 163 1.01 -16.94 32.74
CA THR A 163 1.36 -18.20 32.06
C THR A 163 0.70 -19.43 32.69
N THR A 164 0.08 -19.29 33.87
CA THR A 164 -0.55 -20.42 34.61
C THR A 164 -2.05 -20.44 34.43
N HIS A 165 -2.73 -19.31 34.65
CA HIS A 165 -4.18 -19.23 34.74
C HIS A 165 -4.84 -18.72 33.45
N GLY A 166 -4.07 -18.12 32.51
CA GLY A 166 -4.62 -17.58 31.27
C GLY A 166 -4.89 -16.08 31.34
N THR A 167 -5.74 -15.58 30.43
CA THR A 167 -5.94 -14.14 30.20
C THR A 167 -7.38 -13.73 30.47
N ILE A 168 -7.56 -12.61 31.18
CA ILE A 168 -8.82 -11.91 31.39
C ILE A 168 -8.76 -10.60 30.65
N PHE A 169 -9.77 -10.33 29.86
CA PHE A 169 -9.85 -9.14 29.01
C PHE A 169 -11.28 -8.61 28.87
N SER A 170 -11.41 -7.38 28.40
CA SER A 170 -12.68 -6.80 27.98
C SER A 170 -12.55 -6.25 26.55
N PRO A 171 -13.53 -6.47 25.66
CA PRO A 171 -13.59 -5.77 24.39
C PRO A 171 -13.78 -4.27 24.61
N ALA A 172 -13.25 -3.45 23.68
CA ALA A 172 -13.47 -2.01 23.73
C ALA A 172 -14.97 -1.68 23.61
N PRO A 173 -15.45 -0.56 24.24
CA PRO A 173 -16.89 -0.28 24.34
C PRO A 173 -17.64 -0.16 23.00
N TRP A 174 -16.92 0.16 21.92
CA TRP A 174 -17.48 0.29 20.57
C TRP A 174 -17.52 -1.03 19.80
N VAL A 175 -16.83 -2.10 20.25
CA VAL A 175 -16.85 -3.42 19.59
C VAL A 175 -18.18 -4.12 19.88
N LYS A 176 -18.88 -4.50 18.81
CA LYS A 176 -20.06 -5.38 18.89
C LYS A 176 -19.58 -6.83 18.79
N TRP A 177 -19.95 -7.66 19.74
CA TRP A 177 -19.45 -9.03 19.85
C TRP A 177 -20.43 -9.97 20.57
N HIS A 178 -20.24 -11.24 20.36
CA HIS A 178 -20.86 -12.31 21.15
C HIS A 178 -19.91 -13.51 21.27
N ILE A 179 -20.21 -14.43 22.16
CA ILE A 179 -19.56 -15.74 22.24
C ILE A 179 -20.46 -16.76 21.57
N THR A 180 -19.92 -17.49 20.59
CA THR A 180 -20.60 -18.56 19.91
C THR A 180 -20.84 -19.76 20.84
N PRO A 181 -21.75 -20.69 20.53
CA PRO A 181 -21.95 -21.94 21.30
C PRO A 181 -20.65 -22.77 21.41
N THR A 182 -19.72 -22.63 20.51
CA THR A 182 -18.40 -23.30 20.53
C THR A 182 -17.35 -22.57 21.36
N GLY A 183 -17.71 -21.47 22.03
CA GLY A 183 -16.80 -20.68 22.88
C GLY A 183 -15.83 -19.83 22.10
N GLN A 184 -16.17 -19.36 20.90
CA GLN A 184 -15.38 -18.42 20.12
C GLN A 184 -15.98 -17.01 20.23
N MET A 185 -15.14 -16.01 20.30
CA MET A 185 -15.56 -14.62 20.17
C MET A 185 -15.73 -14.28 18.69
N GLU A 186 -16.90 -13.82 18.32
CA GLU A 186 -17.23 -13.26 17.04
C GLU A 186 -17.54 -11.76 17.21
N SER A 187 -16.90 -10.91 16.43
CA SER A 187 -17.23 -9.50 16.33
C SER A 187 -18.03 -9.26 15.04
N TYR A 188 -18.99 -8.34 15.09
CA TYR A 188 -19.90 -8.15 13.97
C TYR A 188 -20.34 -6.70 13.77
N GLY A 189 -20.82 -6.42 12.58
CA GLY A 189 -21.50 -5.19 12.18
C GLY A 189 -22.76 -5.47 11.38
N THR A 190 -23.25 -4.50 10.63
CA THR A 190 -24.51 -4.63 9.89
C THR A 190 -24.45 -5.73 8.85
N ASN A 191 -23.38 -5.83 8.06
CA ASN A 191 -23.24 -6.82 6.98
C ASN A 191 -21.87 -7.51 7.01
N TRP A 192 -21.32 -7.69 8.19
CA TRP A 192 -20.07 -8.39 8.36
C TRP A 192 -19.96 -9.03 9.74
N HIS A 193 -19.18 -10.08 9.82
CA HIS A 193 -18.70 -10.68 11.04
C HIS A 193 -17.25 -11.12 10.84
N THR A 194 -16.52 -11.26 11.93
CA THR A 194 -15.14 -11.73 11.94
C THR A 194 -14.83 -12.53 13.20
N THR A 195 -14.06 -13.58 13.05
CA THR A 195 -13.56 -14.42 14.13
C THR A 195 -12.04 -14.25 14.19
N PRO A 196 -11.52 -13.27 14.98
CA PRO A 196 -10.09 -12.99 15.02
C PRO A 196 -9.30 -14.16 15.59
N ASP A 197 -8.08 -14.38 15.07
CA ASP A 197 -7.19 -15.49 15.42
C ASP A 197 -5.76 -15.06 15.76
N HIS A 198 -5.41 -13.81 15.47
CA HIS A 198 -4.13 -13.20 15.83
C HIS A 198 -4.31 -11.70 16.07
N GLY A 199 -3.25 -11.00 16.46
CA GLY A 199 -3.33 -9.57 16.67
C GLY A 199 -2.02 -8.93 17.10
N LEU A 200 -2.09 -7.65 17.38
CA LEU A 200 -0.98 -6.80 17.78
C LEU A 200 -1.18 -6.27 19.20
N ALA A 201 -0.11 -6.26 19.99
CA ALA A 201 -0.11 -5.78 21.35
C ALA A 201 0.47 -4.35 21.42
N PHE A 202 -0.26 -3.43 22.05
CA PHE A 202 0.12 -2.03 22.19
C PHE A 202 0.32 -1.65 23.67
N ASP A 203 1.27 -0.77 23.92
CA ASP A 203 1.42 -0.14 25.22
C ASP A 203 0.31 0.92 25.40
N PRO A 204 -0.46 0.89 26.51
CA PRO A 204 -1.58 1.80 26.70
C PRO A 204 -1.16 3.26 26.95
N LYS A 205 0.10 3.52 27.32
CA LYS A 205 0.60 4.86 27.64
C LYS A 205 1.19 5.55 26.42
N THR A 206 2.08 4.84 25.70
CA THR A 206 2.76 5.39 24.52
C THR A 206 1.97 5.17 23.24
N ARG A 207 1.07 4.19 23.22
CA ARG A 207 0.32 3.69 22.06
C ARG A 207 1.16 2.97 21.01
N GLU A 208 2.43 2.77 21.28
CA GLU A 208 3.34 2.03 20.40
C GLU A 208 3.06 0.53 20.46
N LEU A 209 3.47 -0.17 19.41
CA LEU A 209 3.57 -1.62 19.43
C LEU A 209 4.54 -2.02 20.55
N ARG A 210 4.16 -3.02 21.34
CA ARG A 210 5.01 -3.47 22.42
C ARG A 210 6.33 -4.01 21.90
N TYR A 211 7.39 -3.55 22.52
CA TYR A 211 8.75 -3.96 22.18
C TYR A 211 8.92 -5.48 22.16
N ARG A 212 9.58 -5.99 21.13
CA ARG A 212 9.81 -7.42 20.86
C ARG A 212 8.54 -8.24 20.68
N THR A 213 7.44 -7.62 20.26
CA THR A 213 6.24 -8.34 19.85
C THR A 213 6.04 -8.22 18.34
N ALA A 214 5.75 -9.35 17.71
CA ALA A 214 5.25 -9.43 16.32
C ALA A 214 3.75 -9.73 16.35
N ASP A 215 3.23 -10.40 15.31
CA ASP A 215 1.87 -10.94 15.35
C ASP A 215 1.78 -12.01 16.44
N LEU A 216 0.89 -11.80 17.39
CA LEU A 216 0.64 -12.73 18.49
C LEU A 216 -0.61 -13.54 18.19
N TYR A 217 -0.55 -14.83 18.49
CA TYR A 217 -1.70 -15.71 18.35
C TYR A 217 -2.79 -15.35 19.37
N PHE A 218 -4.03 -15.29 18.93
CA PHE A 218 -5.21 -15.16 19.78
C PHE A 218 -5.94 -16.52 19.81
N PRO A 219 -5.83 -17.29 20.89
CA PRO A 219 -6.50 -18.59 20.99
C PRO A 219 -8.00 -18.42 21.21
N ASN A 220 -8.70 -18.01 20.18
CA ASN A 220 -10.10 -17.68 20.17
C ASN A 220 -10.97 -18.97 20.25
N LYS A 221 -10.87 -19.66 21.38
CA LYS A 221 -11.63 -20.88 21.64
C LYS A 221 -11.81 -21.08 23.15
N ASN A 222 -12.91 -21.73 23.56
CA ASN A 222 -13.25 -21.98 24.95
C ASN A 222 -13.28 -20.69 25.80
N LEU A 223 -13.63 -19.58 25.17
CA LEU A 223 -13.85 -18.31 25.85
C LEU A 223 -15.18 -18.38 26.61
N ARG A 224 -15.21 -17.76 27.78
CA ARG A 224 -16.42 -17.65 28.57
C ARG A 224 -16.47 -16.36 29.37
N HIS A 225 -17.63 -16.00 29.83
CA HIS A 225 -17.76 -14.90 30.77
C HIS A 225 -17.08 -15.24 32.10
N LEU A 226 -16.43 -14.24 32.69
CA LEU A 226 -15.88 -14.34 34.03
C LEU A 226 -17.03 -14.22 35.05
N THR A 227 -17.13 -15.19 35.96
CA THR A 227 -18.14 -15.13 37.02
C THR A 227 -17.77 -14.09 38.10
N PRO A 228 -18.75 -13.50 38.84
CA PRO A 228 -18.46 -12.58 39.92
C PRO A 228 -17.62 -13.21 41.06
N SER A 229 -17.75 -14.50 41.28
CA SER A 229 -16.96 -15.25 42.27
C SER A 229 -15.48 -15.33 41.87
N GLU A 230 -15.23 -15.74 40.63
CA GLU A 230 -13.88 -15.79 40.07
C GLU A 230 -13.21 -14.42 40.06
N ALA A 231 -13.94 -13.38 39.63
CA ALA A 231 -13.43 -12.01 39.63
C ALA A 231 -12.97 -11.57 41.04
N ARG A 232 -13.77 -11.83 42.06
CA ARG A 232 -13.40 -11.55 43.45
C ARG A 232 -12.15 -12.32 43.88
N HIS A 233 -12.11 -13.61 43.59
CA HIS A 233 -10.96 -14.46 43.94
C HIS A 233 -9.66 -13.96 43.24
N MET A 234 -9.78 -13.44 42.04
CA MET A 234 -8.67 -12.88 41.25
C MET A 234 -8.37 -11.39 41.56
N GLY A 235 -9.07 -10.79 42.53
CA GLY A 235 -8.88 -9.40 42.95
C GLY A 235 -9.40 -8.37 41.95
N ILE A 236 -10.24 -8.77 40.97
CA ILE A 236 -10.82 -7.88 39.95
C ILE A 236 -12.04 -7.18 40.57
N LYS A 237 -12.00 -5.85 40.60
CA LYS A 237 -13.10 -5.02 41.13
C LYS A 237 -14.03 -4.55 39.99
N GLY A 238 -15.32 -4.40 40.31
CA GLY A 238 -16.32 -3.84 39.41
C GLY A 238 -17.20 -4.87 38.72
N SER A 239 -17.93 -4.44 37.69
CA SER A 239 -18.87 -5.31 36.92
C SER A 239 -18.12 -6.31 36.05
N THR A 240 -18.58 -7.57 36.10
CA THR A 240 -18.03 -8.65 35.25
C THR A 240 -18.79 -8.82 33.94
N LYS A 241 -19.83 -8.01 33.68
CA LYS A 241 -20.74 -8.17 32.53
C LYS A 241 -20.02 -8.25 31.17
N HIS A 242 -18.91 -7.52 31.03
CA HIS A 242 -18.14 -7.46 29.77
C HIS A 242 -16.76 -8.12 29.90
N LEU A 243 -16.52 -8.87 30.97
CA LEU A 243 -15.26 -9.57 31.20
C LEU A 243 -15.31 -10.95 30.58
N LEU A 244 -14.31 -11.23 29.78
CA LEU A 244 -14.08 -12.54 29.17
C LEU A 244 -12.85 -13.19 29.76
N TYR A 245 -12.90 -14.50 29.88
CA TYR A 245 -11.81 -15.32 30.35
C TYR A 245 -11.40 -16.33 29.28
N ALA A 246 -10.11 -16.32 28.96
CA ALA A 246 -9.45 -17.22 28.03
C ALA A 246 -8.44 -18.10 28.79
N PRO A 247 -8.82 -19.28 29.29
CA PRO A 247 -7.94 -20.12 30.12
C PRO A 247 -6.72 -20.66 29.35
N HIS A 248 -6.81 -20.76 28.04
CA HIS A 248 -5.73 -21.24 27.17
C HIS A 248 -4.81 -20.13 26.62
N TRP A 249 -5.15 -18.85 26.85
CA TRP A 249 -4.34 -17.73 26.40
C TRP A 249 -3.30 -17.38 27.47
N LYS A 250 -2.22 -18.12 27.46
CA LYS A 250 -1.12 -18.02 28.44
C LYS A 250 0.06 -17.27 27.85
N GLU A 251 -0.17 -16.04 27.42
CA GLU A 251 0.81 -15.22 26.71
C GLU A 251 1.58 -14.31 27.66
N GLY A 252 2.85 -14.62 27.92
CA GLY A 252 3.69 -13.84 28.82
C GLY A 252 4.04 -12.42 28.30
N GLN A 253 3.80 -12.15 27.03
CA GLN A 253 4.04 -10.84 26.40
C GLN A 253 2.86 -9.87 26.55
N LEU A 254 1.81 -10.24 27.27
CA LEU A 254 0.61 -9.43 27.48
C LEU A 254 0.46 -8.98 28.95
N PRO A 255 1.31 -8.06 29.45
CA PRO A 255 1.13 -7.55 30.81
C PRO A 255 -0.20 -6.81 30.94
N THR A 256 -0.67 -6.71 32.18
CA THR A 256 -1.87 -5.95 32.55
C THR A 256 -1.84 -4.54 31.97
N GLY A 257 -2.94 -4.10 31.39
CA GLY A 257 -3.10 -2.82 30.74
C GLY A 257 -2.79 -2.83 29.24
N THR A 258 -2.19 -3.91 28.69
CA THR A 258 -1.97 -4.03 27.25
C THR A 258 -3.27 -3.86 26.49
N VAL A 259 -3.24 -3.12 25.38
CA VAL A 259 -4.32 -3.08 24.39
C VAL A 259 -3.95 -4.04 23.26
N PHE A 260 -4.85 -4.98 22.98
CA PHE A 260 -4.64 -6.00 21.97
C PHE A 260 -5.63 -5.80 20.82
N ALA A 261 -5.14 -5.49 19.62
CA ALA A 261 -5.96 -5.34 18.42
C ALA A 261 -6.00 -6.69 17.70
N ALA A 262 -7.05 -7.48 18.00
CA ALA A 262 -7.27 -8.79 17.40
C ALA A 262 -7.89 -8.66 16.01
N ARG A 263 -7.38 -9.43 15.05
CA ARG A 263 -7.74 -9.38 13.63
C ARG A 263 -7.69 -10.76 12.98
N THR A 264 -8.08 -10.81 11.71
CA THR A 264 -7.80 -11.92 10.79
C THR A 264 -6.84 -11.44 9.70
N GLY A 265 -6.37 -12.34 8.85
CA GLY A 265 -5.64 -12.00 7.63
C GLY A 265 -6.52 -11.46 6.49
N TYR A 266 -7.84 -11.41 6.68
CA TYR A 266 -8.80 -11.03 5.64
C TYR A 266 -8.78 -9.52 5.37
N ARG A 267 -8.54 -9.14 4.10
CA ARG A 267 -8.47 -7.76 3.61
C ARG A 267 -9.26 -7.59 2.31
N PRO A 268 -10.59 -7.41 2.40
CA PRO A 268 -11.48 -7.45 1.24
C PRO A 268 -11.34 -6.24 0.31
N GLN A 269 -10.97 -5.07 0.83
CA GLN A 269 -10.94 -3.84 0.05
C GLN A 269 -10.13 -2.70 0.70
N PRO A 270 -9.52 -1.81 -0.11
CA PRO A 270 -8.91 -0.57 0.38
C PRO A 270 -9.97 0.51 0.65
N ALA A 271 -9.58 1.60 1.32
CA ALA A 271 -10.44 2.79 1.44
C ALA A 271 -10.52 3.57 0.12
N ILE A 272 -9.43 3.66 -0.63
CA ILE A 272 -9.40 4.27 -1.96
C ILE A 272 -8.79 3.27 -2.93
N PHE A 273 -9.51 2.99 -4.00
CA PHE A 273 -9.04 2.15 -5.09
C PHE A 273 -8.90 2.96 -6.39
N ILE A 274 -7.71 2.95 -6.99
CA ILE A 274 -7.40 3.61 -8.25
C ILE A 274 -6.96 2.56 -9.26
N THR A 275 -7.59 2.51 -10.42
CA THR A 275 -7.22 1.56 -11.47
C THR A 275 -7.34 2.18 -12.86
N GLU A 276 -6.44 1.79 -13.79
CA GLU A 276 -6.42 2.21 -15.20
C GLU A 276 -6.55 3.74 -15.37
N SER A 277 -6.03 4.52 -14.42
CA SER A 277 -6.21 5.98 -14.34
C SER A 277 -4.88 6.73 -14.46
N ARG A 278 -4.94 8.02 -14.83
CA ARG A 278 -3.75 8.86 -14.96
C ARG A 278 -3.95 10.26 -14.40
N ASP A 279 -2.83 10.90 -14.01
CA ASP A 279 -2.82 12.27 -13.47
C ASP A 279 -3.75 12.40 -12.25
N ILE A 280 -3.54 11.57 -11.23
CA ILE A 280 -4.37 11.54 -10.04
C ILE A 280 -3.66 12.26 -8.89
N ARG A 281 -4.35 13.21 -8.27
CA ARG A 281 -3.86 13.97 -7.12
C ARG A 281 -4.78 13.77 -5.91
N LEU A 282 -4.21 13.32 -4.80
CA LEU A 282 -4.88 13.16 -3.51
C LEU A 282 -4.25 14.14 -2.53
N GLU A 283 -5.02 15.16 -2.11
CA GLU A 283 -4.50 16.27 -1.34
C GLU A 283 -5.33 16.54 -0.08
N HIS A 284 -4.68 16.70 1.07
CA HIS A 284 -5.35 16.93 2.36
C HIS A 284 -6.44 15.90 2.66
N LEU A 285 -6.20 14.63 2.34
CA LEU A 285 -7.09 13.52 2.68
C LEU A 285 -6.67 12.90 4.01
N ARG A 286 -7.65 12.34 4.71
CA ARG A 286 -7.38 11.60 5.95
C ARG A 286 -8.16 10.30 5.98
N ILE A 287 -7.47 9.21 6.32
CA ILE A 287 -8.08 7.90 6.52
C ILE A 287 -7.85 7.50 7.97
N HIS A 288 -8.94 7.24 8.70
CA HIS A 288 -8.89 6.79 10.08
C HIS A 288 -9.02 5.27 10.22
N PHE A 289 -9.63 4.63 9.22
CA PHE A 289 -9.74 3.18 9.15
C PHE A 289 -9.94 2.69 7.71
N ALA A 290 -9.39 1.53 7.41
CA ALA A 290 -9.69 0.73 6.22
C ALA A 290 -9.61 -0.76 6.54
N GLU A 291 -10.52 -1.56 5.97
CA GLU A 291 -10.57 -3.02 6.15
C GLU A 291 -9.52 -3.78 5.32
N GLY A 292 -8.75 -3.08 4.54
CA GLY A 292 -7.56 -3.50 3.81
C GLY A 292 -6.53 -2.39 3.90
N MET A 293 -6.10 -1.88 2.76
CA MET A 293 -5.16 -0.77 2.66
C MET A 293 -5.86 0.58 2.69
N GLY A 294 -5.15 1.64 3.08
CA GLY A 294 -5.69 3.01 2.99
C GLY A 294 -5.89 3.42 1.53
N LEU A 295 -4.91 3.19 0.69
CA LEU A 295 -4.95 3.39 -0.76
C LEU A 295 -4.34 2.18 -1.47
N LEU A 296 -4.99 1.67 -2.49
CA LEU A 296 -4.37 0.82 -3.49
C LEU A 296 -4.55 1.43 -4.88
N ALA A 297 -3.44 1.65 -5.59
CA ALA A 297 -3.43 2.02 -7.00
C ALA A 297 -2.78 0.92 -7.83
N GLN A 298 -3.46 0.49 -8.91
CA GLN A 298 -2.91 -0.48 -9.85
C GLN A 298 -3.05 0.02 -11.29
N ASN A 299 -2.11 -0.33 -12.16
CA ASN A 299 -2.14 0.01 -13.59
C ASN A 299 -2.40 1.50 -13.86
N SER A 300 -1.89 2.38 -13.02
CA SER A 300 -2.17 3.81 -13.10
C SER A 300 -0.88 4.61 -13.31
N HIS A 301 -1.03 5.82 -13.84
CA HIS A 301 0.08 6.65 -14.28
C HIS A 301 0.06 8.02 -13.61
N ASP A 302 1.20 8.50 -13.12
CA ASP A 302 1.39 9.78 -12.43
C ASP A 302 0.42 10.00 -11.27
N LEU A 303 0.89 9.60 -10.09
CA LEU A 303 0.13 9.64 -8.85
C LEU A 303 0.81 10.57 -7.85
N THR A 304 0.07 11.53 -7.32
CA THR A 304 0.58 12.48 -6.32
C THR A 304 -0.28 12.42 -5.06
N LEU A 305 0.37 12.16 -3.93
CA LEU A 305 -0.20 12.23 -2.59
C LEU A 305 0.50 13.36 -1.85
N GLU A 306 -0.27 14.35 -1.38
CA GLU A 306 0.24 15.48 -0.62
C GLU A 306 -0.66 15.75 0.59
N HIS A 307 -0.08 15.74 1.80
CA HIS A 307 -0.86 15.77 3.04
C HIS A 307 -1.95 14.68 3.07
N PHE A 308 -1.60 13.50 2.59
CA PHE A 308 -2.45 12.32 2.62
C PHE A 308 -2.13 11.54 3.89
N ASP A 309 -3.01 11.63 4.89
CA ASP A 309 -2.77 11.08 6.21
C ASP A 309 -3.51 9.75 6.40
N VAL A 310 -2.82 8.74 6.91
CA VAL A 310 -3.42 7.55 7.51
C VAL A 310 -3.09 7.59 8.98
N ARG A 311 -4.03 7.99 9.83
CA ARG A 311 -3.75 8.29 11.24
C ARG A 311 -4.93 8.01 12.17
N LEU A 312 -4.63 7.80 13.42
CA LEU A 312 -5.64 7.51 14.45
C LEU A 312 -6.73 8.60 14.50
N ARG A 313 -7.98 8.15 14.66
CA ARG A 313 -9.07 9.07 14.93
C ARG A 313 -8.90 9.69 16.31
N PRO A 314 -8.84 11.01 16.46
CA PRO A 314 -8.69 11.68 17.75
C PRO A 314 -9.81 11.27 18.71
N ARG A 315 -9.47 10.98 19.96
CA ARG A 315 -10.39 10.61 21.05
C ARG A 315 -11.25 9.35 20.80
N SER A 316 -10.96 8.55 19.76
CA SER A 316 -11.70 7.30 19.52
C SER A 316 -11.33 6.17 20.48
N GLY A 317 -10.17 6.24 21.12
CA GLY A 317 -9.61 5.14 21.89
C GLY A 317 -9.06 3.98 21.05
N ARG A 318 -9.01 4.11 19.71
CA ARG A 318 -8.42 3.11 18.81
C ARG A 318 -6.90 3.16 18.84
N TYR A 319 -6.26 2.01 18.61
CA TYR A 319 -4.82 1.83 18.55
C TYR A 319 -4.35 1.36 17.16
N PHE A 320 -5.20 1.42 16.17
CA PHE A 320 -4.94 0.99 14.80
C PHE A 320 -5.61 1.91 13.78
N THR A 321 -5.11 1.89 12.55
CA THR A 321 -5.68 2.58 11.39
C THR A 321 -6.10 1.58 10.32
N THR A 322 -5.22 1.13 9.43
CA THR A 322 -5.54 0.19 8.35
C THR A 322 -5.24 -1.25 8.74
N GLN A 323 -6.00 -2.18 8.20
CA GLN A 323 -5.78 -3.64 8.36
C GLN A 323 -4.47 -4.09 7.70
N ALA A 324 -4.04 -3.40 6.65
CA ALA A 324 -2.80 -3.61 5.92
C ALA A 324 -2.08 -2.26 5.70
N ASP A 325 -1.49 -2.02 4.54
CA ASP A 325 -0.65 -0.86 4.27
C ASP A 325 -1.43 0.47 4.30
N ALA A 326 -0.73 1.57 4.53
CA ALA A 326 -1.31 2.89 4.30
C ALA A 326 -1.49 3.15 2.79
N THR A 327 -0.47 2.87 1.99
CA THR A 327 -0.49 3.10 0.53
C THR A 327 0.24 1.97 -0.22
N HIS A 328 -0.35 1.54 -1.33
CA HIS A 328 0.17 0.43 -2.11
C HIS A 328 -0.01 0.67 -3.61
N PHE A 329 1.07 0.46 -4.38
CA PHE A 329 1.12 0.76 -5.81
C PHE A 329 1.62 -0.45 -6.60
N VAL A 330 0.77 -1.00 -7.47
CA VAL A 330 1.08 -2.20 -8.25
C VAL A 330 1.05 -1.93 -9.74
N ALA A 331 2.12 -2.28 -10.45
CA ALA A 331 2.21 -2.13 -11.90
C ALA A 331 1.88 -0.70 -12.39
N CYS A 332 2.16 0.32 -11.60
CA CYS A 332 2.00 1.72 -11.97
C CYS A 332 3.15 2.20 -12.88
N THR A 333 2.95 3.36 -13.51
CA THR A 333 3.91 3.97 -14.43
C THR A 333 4.09 5.46 -14.15
N GLY A 334 5.02 6.11 -14.83
CA GLY A 334 5.29 7.54 -14.64
C GLY A 334 5.93 7.83 -13.29
N LYS A 335 5.37 8.76 -12.53
CA LYS A 335 5.89 9.17 -11.23
C LYS A 335 4.89 8.92 -10.11
N ILE A 336 5.34 8.29 -9.04
CA ILE A 336 4.65 8.26 -7.75
C ILE A 336 5.32 9.26 -6.82
N SER A 337 4.58 10.24 -6.34
CA SER A 337 5.05 11.28 -5.43
C SER A 337 4.22 11.27 -4.14
N VAL A 338 4.87 11.00 -3.00
CA VAL A 338 4.25 10.96 -1.67
C VAL A 338 4.98 11.94 -0.78
N GLN A 339 4.33 13.05 -0.43
CA GLN A 339 4.99 14.18 0.23
C GLN A 339 4.14 14.75 1.36
N HIS A 340 4.80 15.18 2.44
CA HIS A 340 4.16 15.82 3.59
C HIS A 340 3.01 15.02 4.21
N CYS A 341 3.10 13.69 4.15
CA CYS A 341 2.08 12.76 4.65
C CYS A 341 2.41 12.25 6.05
N HIS A 342 1.38 11.84 6.78
CA HIS A 342 1.52 11.23 8.10
C HIS A 342 0.88 9.84 8.11
N PHE A 343 1.71 8.82 8.33
CA PHE A 343 1.32 7.40 8.36
C PHE A 343 1.60 6.83 9.75
N GLU A 344 0.56 6.43 10.48
CA GLU A 344 0.72 5.88 11.82
C GLU A 344 -0.21 4.69 12.09
N HIS A 345 0.26 3.75 12.90
CA HIS A 345 -0.54 2.62 13.44
C HIS A 345 -1.19 1.73 12.38
N MET A 346 -0.62 1.66 11.17
CA MET A 346 -1.02 0.65 10.18
C MET A 346 -0.62 -0.74 10.68
N MET A 347 -1.40 -1.73 10.29
CA MET A 347 -1.07 -3.12 10.60
C MET A 347 -0.20 -3.77 9.53
N ASP A 348 0.42 -2.96 8.66
CA ASP A 348 1.48 -3.30 7.72
C ASP A 348 2.26 -2.03 7.32
N ASP A 349 2.78 -1.92 6.10
CA ASP A 349 3.70 -0.89 5.63
C ASP A 349 3.05 0.49 5.43
N ALA A 350 3.84 1.56 5.47
CA ALA A 350 3.33 2.87 5.08
C ALA A 350 3.25 3.02 3.55
N LEU A 351 4.20 2.42 2.83
CA LEU A 351 4.24 2.44 1.37
C LEU A 351 4.76 1.10 0.86
N ASN A 352 4.09 0.52 -0.15
CA ASN A 352 4.63 -0.56 -0.96
C ASN A 352 4.50 -0.23 -2.45
N VAL A 353 5.58 -0.43 -3.22
CA VAL A 353 5.63 -0.19 -4.68
C VAL A 353 6.29 -1.37 -5.37
N HIS A 354 5.57 -2.07 -6.23
CA HIS A 354 6.11 -3.22 -6.96
C HIS A 354 5.36 -3.53 -8.26
N GLY A 355 5.92 -4.39 -9.08
CA GLY A 355 5.24 -5.13 -10.13
C GLY A 355 4.84 -6.53 -9.66
N VAL A 356 4.40 -7.40 -10.57
CA VAL A 356 4.09 -8.79 -10.24
C VAL A 356 4.79 -9.73 -11.23
N TYR A 357 5.46 -10.73 -10.71
CA TYR A 357 5.98 -11.84 -11.50
C TYR A 357 4.86 -12.79 -11.94
N LEU A 358 4.86 -13.15 -13.22
CA LEU A 358 4.08 -14.28 -13.71
C LEU A 358 4.98 -15.49 -13.91
N LYS A 359 4.74 -16.57 -13.17
CA LYS A 359 5.48 -17.81 -13.35
C LYS A 359 5.18 -18.43 -14.71
N VAL A 360 6.22 -18.76 -15.47
CA VAL A 360 6.06 -19.48 -16.74
C VAL A 360 5.64 -20.91 -16.45
N THR A 361 4.46 -21.30 -16.95
CA THR A 361 3.88 -22.63 -16.75
C THR A 361 3.77 -23.46 -18.04
N ALA A 362 3.83 -22.80 -19.20
CA ALA A 362 3.90 -23.47 -20.49
C ALA A 362 4.59 -22.60 -21.55
N ARG A 363 5.09 -23.24 -22.60
CA ARG A 363 5.56 -22.61 -23.83
C ARG A 363 4.73 -23.13 -24.99
N GLU A 364 4.16 -22.21 -25.79
CA GLU A 364 3.34 -22.54 -26.96
C GLU A 364 4.02 -22.03 -28.23
N GLY A 365 4.92 -22.83 -28.80
CA GLY A 365 5.67 -22.45 -30.00
C GLY A 365 6.86 -21.50 -29.74
N LYS A 366 7.21 -20.70 -30.77
CA LYS A 366 8.44 -19.89 -30.75
C LYS A 366 8.30 -18.54 -30.04
N HIS A 367 7.10 -18.00 -29.98
CA HIS A 367 6.85 -16.62 -29.54
C HIS A 367 5.95 -16.51 -28.30
N THR A 368 5.42 -17.63 -27.77
CA THR A 368 4.35 -17.57 -26.79
C THR A 368 4.69 -18.32 -25.51
N LEU A 369 4.49 -17.65 -24.37
CA LEU A 369 4.54 -18.24 -23.05
C LEU A 369 3.18 -18.11 -22.35
N VAL A 370 2.87 -19.08 -21.50
CA VAL A 370 1.77 -18.99 -20.54
C VAL A 370 2.35 -18.61 -19.20
N GLY A 371 1.90 -17.49 -18.67
CA GLY A 371 2.27 -16.98 -17.35
C GLY A 371 1.12 -17.11 -16.38
N ARG A 372 1.43 -17.49 -15.14
CA ARG A 372 0.45 -17.66 -14.07
C ARG A 372 0.73 -16.74 -12.89
N PHE A 373 -0.30 -16.06 -12.41
CA PHE A 373 -0.31 -15.42 -11.10
C PHE A 373 -0.27 -16.49 -10.02
N MET A 374 0.70 -16.43 -9.13
CA MET A 374 0.91 -17.48 -8.14
C MET A 374 0.34 -17.15 -6.77
N HIS A 375 0.28 -15.86 -6.41
CA HIS A 375 -0.27 -15.44 -5.12
C HIS A 375 -1.79 -15.30 -5.17
N GLU A 376 -2.48 -15.82 -4.14
CA GLU A 376 -3.96 -15.86 -4.08
C GLU A 376 -4.61 -14.47 -4.06
N GLN A 377 -3.91 -13.46 -3.56
CA GLN A 377 -4.39 -12.07 -3.50
C GLN A 377 -3.87 -11.20 -4.65
N ALA A 378 -3.15 -11.74 -5.63
CA ALA A 378 -2.56 -10.96 -6.72
C ALA A 378 -2.83 -11.62 -8.07
N PHE A 379 -4.07 -11.55 -8.55
CA PHE A 379 -4.46 -12.11 -9.86
C PHE A 379 -5.61 -11.34 -10.51
N GLY A 380 -5.83 -11.59 -11.79
CA GLY A 380 -7.06 -11.21 -12.51
C GLY A 380 -7.16 -9.76 -12.96
N TYR A 381 -6.13 -8.93 -12.74
CA TYR A 381 -6.04 -7.58 -13.31
C TYR A 381 -5.14 -7.57 -14.56
N THR A 382 -5.18 -6.49 -15.31
CA THR A 382 -4.40 -6.33 -16.56
C THR A 382 -2.90 -6.30 -16.25
N TRP A 383 -2.18 -7.37 -16.54
CA TRP A 383 -0.75 -7.49 -16.25
C TRP A 383 0.14 -6.76 -17.25
N ALA A 384 -0.25 -6.72 -18.52
CA ALA A 384 0.47 -6.01 -19.58
C ALA A 384 -0.47 -5.53 -20.68
N ALA A 385 0.03 -4.66 -21.55
CA ALA A 385 -0.60 -4.24 -22.80
C ALA A 385 0.31 -4.56 -24.00
N VAL A 386 -0.24 -4.50 -25.21
CA VAL A 386 0.53 -4.60 -26.45
C VAL A 386 1.60 -3.51 -26.48
N GLY A 387 2.84 -3.90 -26.79
CA GLY A 387 4.01 -3.03 -26.79
C GLY A 387 4.77 -2.96 -25.45
N ASP A 388 4.22 -3.52 -24.36
CA ASP A 388 4.95 -3.60 -23.09
C ASP A 388 6.21 -4.46 -23.23
N SER A 389 7.30 -4.05 -22.59
CA SER A 389 8.58 -4.75 -22.55
C SER A 389 8.61 -5.73 -21.37
N VAL A 390 9.01 -6.96 -21.63
CA VAL A 390 9.06 -8.05 -20.66
C VAL A 390 10.47 -8.64 -20.61
N ARG A 391 10.94 -8.94 -19.39
CA ARG A 391 12.15 -9.69 -19.12
C ARG A 391 11.79 -11.01 -18.42
N LEU A 392 12.62 -12.03 -18.62
CA LEU A 392 12.52 -13.29 -17.87
C LEU A 392 13.54 -13.32 -16.74
N VAL A 393 13.13 -13.84 -15.59
CA VAL A 393 13.95 -13.93 -14.38
C VAL A 393 13.80 -15.34 -13.79
N THR A 394 14.92 -15.99 -13.46
CA THR A 394 14.89 -17.30 -12.80
C THR A 394 14.43 -17.19 -11.34
N SER A 395 13.70 -18.18 -10.84
CA SER A 395 13.23 -18.19 -9.45
C SER A 395 14.33 -18.61 -8.45
N ARG A 396 15.31 -19.39 -8.90
CA ARG A 396 16.34 -19.99 -8.06
C ARG A 396 17.38 -18.98 -7.56
N ASP A 397 17.90 -18.19 -8.45
CA ASP A 397 19.01 -17.26 -8.20
C ASP A 397 18.67 -15.79 -8.56
N ILE A 398 17.40 -15.51 -8.90
CA ILE A 398 16.92 -14.18 -9.31
C ILE A 398 17.86 -13.57 -10.36
N GLN A 399 18.22 -14.36 -11.35
CA GLN A 399 19.06 -13.90 -12.46
C GLN A 399 18.16 -13.47 -13.63
N GLY A 400 18.32 -12.23 -14.09
CA GLY A 400 17.74 -11.81 -15.36
C GLY A 400 18.32 -12.61 -16.52
N LEU A 401 17.47 -13.16 -17.36
CA LEU A 401 17.86 -13.85 -18.58
C LEU A 401 18.06 -12.84 -19.72
N ASP A 402 18.87 -13.24 -20.70
CA ASP A 402 19.18 -12.40 -21.85
C ASP A 402 17.91 -12.11 -22.69
N GLY A 403 17.85 -10.90 -23.22
CA GLY A 403 16.77 -10.44 -24.08
C GLY A 403 15.67 -9.65 -23.33
N THR A 404 15.10 -8.74 -24.08
CA THR A 404 13.86 -8.03 -23.73
C THR A 404 12.87 -8.35 -24.83
N PHE A 405 11.67 -8.74 -24.45
CA PHE A 405 10.63 -9.21 -25.34
C PHE A 405 9.45 -8.24 -25.34
N HIS A 406 8.94 -7.88 -26.51
CA HIS A 406 7.82 -6.95 -26.63
C HIS A 406 6.51 -7.69 -26.84
N VAL A 407 5.51 -7.33 -26.07
CA VAL A 407 4.21 -7.98 -26.08
C VAL A 407 3.47 -7.66 -27.39
N ARG A 408 3.16 -8.67 -28.20
CA ARG A 408 2.36 -8.58 -29.41
C ARG A 408 0.88 -8.84 -29.15
N SER A 409 0.56 -9.78 -28.26
CA SER A 409 -0.82 -10.07 -27.88
C SER A 409 -0.92 -10.71 -26.51
N ILE A 410 -2.07 -10.52 -25.85
CA ILE A 410 -2.40 -11.09 -24.55
C ILE A 410 -3.79 -11.69 -24.64
N LEU A 411 -3.93 -12.95 -24.21
CA LEU A 411 -5.20 -13.66 -24.17
C LEU A 411 -5.31 -14.43 -22.83
N PRO A 412 -6.52 -14.67 -22.33
CA PRO A 412 -6.66 -15.58 -21.21
C PRO A 412 -6.22 -16.98 -21.63
N ALA A 413 -5.47 -17.67 -20.79
CA ALA A 413 -5.14 -19.08 -20.99
C ALA A 413 -6.21 -19.98 -20.39
N GLU A 414 -6.99 -19.45 -19.45
CA GLU A 414 -8.12 -20.09 -18.79
C GLU A 414 -9.31 -19.13 -18.82
N GLY A 415 -10.52 -19.62 -19.09
CA GLY A 415 -11.73 -18.81 -19.15
C GLY A 415 -11.85 -17.95 -20.41
N ALA A 416 -12.83 -17.03 -20.41
CA ALA A 416 -13.17 -16.20 -21.56
C ALA A 416 -12.71 -14.74 -21.45
N SER A 417 -12.19 -14.32 -20.29
CA SER A 417 -11.82 -12.92 -20.01
C SER A 417 -10.45 -12.85 -19.36
N LEU A 418 -9.69 -11.79 -19.65
CA LEU A 418 -8.47 -11.46 -18.90
C LEU A 418 -8.78 -11.03 -17.46
N ALA A 419 -9.91 -10.34 -17.26
CA ALA A 419 -10.38 -10.02 -15.91
C ALA A 419 -10.73 -11.32 -15.17
N GLY A 420 -10.06 -11.56 -14.07
CA GLY A 420 -10.20 -12.77 -13.25
C GLY A 420 -9.31 -13.94 -13.67
N ALA A 421 -8.62 -13.86 -14.80
CA ALA A 421 -7.74 -14.95 -15.25
C ALA A 421 -6.55 -15.12 -14.29
N ARG A 422 -6.29 -16.35 -13.88
CA ARG A 422 -5.08 -16.71 -13.12
C ARG A 422 -3.91 -17.05 -14.04
N ALA A 423 -4.18 -17.49 -15.25
CA ALA A 423 -3.18 -17.78 -16.26
C ALA A 423 -3.49 -17.01 -17.54
N ILE A 424 -2.47 -16.39 -18.11
CA ILE A 424 -2.55 -15.59 -19.33
C ILE A 424 -1.51 -16.06 -20.34
N ARG A 425 -1.93 -16.07 -21.61
CA ARG A 425 -1.10 -16.37 -22.76
C ARG A 425 -0.53 -15.07 -23.30
N ILE A 426 0.79 -14.95 -23.35
CA ILE A 426 1.48 -13.77 -23.85
C ILE A 426 2.31 -14.17 -25.07
N THR A 427 2.04 -13.53 -26.19
CA THR A 427 2.80 -13.68 -27.43
C THR A 427 3.70 -12.47 -27.63
N PHE A 428 4.96 -12.70 -27.95
CA PHE A 428 5.98 -11.67 -28.14
C PHE A 428 6.26 -11.44 -29.63
N GLU A 429 6.81 -10.27 -29.95
CA GLU A 429 7.31 -9.96 -31.30
C GLU A 429 8.54 -10.80 -31.63
N GLU A 430 9.44 -10.96 -30.67
CA GLU A 430 10.71 -11.68 -30.83
C GLU A 430 10.51 -13.19 -30.66
N GLU A 431 11.36 -13.96 -31.32
CA GLU A 431 11.47 -15.40 -31.08
C GLU A 431 12.17 -15.65 -29.74
N LEU A 432 11.57 -16.47 -28.91
CA LEU A 432 12.12 -16.88 -27.61
C LEU A 432 13.25 -17.88 -27.78
N PRO A 433 14.37 -17.77 -27.05
CA PRO A 433 15.41 -18.81 -26.99
C PRO A 433 14.81 -20.17 -26.72
N VAL A 434 15.40 -21.21 -27.33
CA VAL A 434 14.83 -22.57 -27.31
C VAL A 434 14.73 -23.15 -25.90
N ASP A 435 15.63 -22.74 -25.00
CA ASP A 435 15.73 -23.16 -23.60
C ASP A 435 14.81 -22.35 -22.65
N TYR A 436 14.03 -21.41 -23.15
CA TYR A 436 13.05 -20.67 -22.35
C TYR A 436 11.77 -21.48 -22.19
N THR A 437 11.82 -22.42 -21.27
CA THR A 437 10.77 -23.39 -20.98
C THR A 437 10.44 -23.41 -19.49
N PRO A 438 9.33 -24.00 -19.04
CA PRO A 438 8.95 -24.08 -17.61
C PRO A 438 10.00 -24.77 -16.74
N GLU A 439 10.73 -25.73 -17.28
CA GLU A 439 11.78 -26.50 -16.57
C GLU A 439 12.91 -25.59 -16.05
N ARG A 440 13.10 -24.43 -16.68
CA ARG A 440 14.08 -23.42 -16.25
C ARG A 440 13.63 -22.66 -15.00
N GLN A 441 12.41 -22.89 -14.52
CA GLN A 441 11.84 -22.23 -13.33
C GLN A 441 11.97 -20.71 -13.38
N MET A 442 11.41 -20.10 -14.40
CA MET A 442 11.49 -18.66 -14.65
C MET A 442 10.12 -18.00 -14.53
N SER A 443 10.15 -16.69 -14.35
CA SER A 443 8.98 -15.83 -14.34
C SER A 443 9.16 -14.63 -15.25
N MET A 444 8.07 -14.10 -15.76
CA MET A 444 8.02 -12.88 -16.56
C MET A 444 7.90 -11.66 -15.66
N GLU A 445 8.70 -10.64 -15.92
CA GLU A 445 8.67 -9.33 -15.28
C GLU A 445 8.34 -8.25 -16.31
N ASN A 446 7.31 -7.45 -16.06
CA ASN A 446 6.95 -6.32 -16.91
C ASN A 446 7.83 -5.11 -16.58
N LEU A 447 8.68 -4.70 -17.53
CA LEU A 447 9.62 -3.58 -17.36
C LEU A 447 8.99 -2.21 -17.69
N THR A 448 7.88 -2.19 -18.43
CA THR A 448 7.15 -0.96 -18.78
C THR A 448 6.38 -0.43 -17.58
N ARG A 449 5.75 -1.33 -16.83
CA ARG A 449 4.91 -0.96 -15.67
C ARG A 449 5.73 -0.78 -14.40
N THR A 450 6.60 0.23 -14.44
CA THR A 450 7.55 0.55 -13.38
C THR A 450 7.64 2.07 -13.20
N PRO A 451 7.26 2.61 -12.03
CA PRO A 451 7.27 4.05 -11.76
C PRO A 451 8.61 4.53 -11.21
N SER A 452 8.92 5.81 -11.38
CA SER A 452 9.84 6.52 -10.49
C SER A 452 9.13 6.89 -9.19
N VAL A 453 9.87 6.94 -8.07
CA VAL A 453 9.28 7.18 -6.74
C VAL A 453 9.98 8.35 -6.05
N THR A 454 9.18 9.29 -5.54
CA THR A 454 9.64 10.30 -4.59
C THR A 454 8.83 10.14 -3.29
N PHE A 455 9.52 9.83 -2.19
CA PHE A 455 8.95 9.74 -0.86
C PHE A 455 9.67 10.75 0.03
N SER A 456 9.04 11.91 0.33
CA SER A 456 9.75 13.00 0.98
C SER A 456 8.92 13.77 2.00
N HIS A 457 9.62 14.19 3.09
CA HIS A 457 9.03 15.00 4.18
C HIS A 457 7.81 14.35 4.84
N ASN A 458 7.81 13.01 4.94
CA ASN A 458 6.76 12.24 5.56
C ASN A 458 7.12 11.84 6.98
N LEU A 459 6.11 11.62 7.82
CA LEU A 459 6.22 10.96 9.11
C LEU A 459 5.64 9.55 8.98
N VAL A 460 6.43 8.54 9.32
CA VAL A 460 6.01 7.13 9.41
C VAL A 460 6.28 6.66 10.83
N CYS A 461 5.25 6.26 11.58
CA CYS A 461 5.46 5.90 12.97
C CYS A 461 4.51 4.80 13.48
N HIS A 462 5.02 4.05 14.47
CA HIS A 462 4.26 3.08 15.28
C HIS A 462 3.52 2.02 14.47
N ASN A 463 3.97 1.71 13.27
CA ASN A 463 3.34 0.69 12.42
C ASN A 463 4.00 -0.68 12.56
N ARG A 464 3.25 -1.69 12.19
CA ARG A 464 3.74 -3.05 12.05
C ARG A 464 4.59 -3.17 10.78
N ALA A 465 5.54 -4.10 10.83
CA ALA A 465 6.42 -4.52 9.74
C ALA A 465 7.38 -3.43 9.26
N ARG A 466 7.26 -2.90 8.06
CA ARG A 466 8.25 -2.00 7.48
C ARG A 466 7.71 -0.57 7.41
N GLY A 467 8.63 0.38 7.36
CA GLY A 467 8.25 1.75 6.99
C GLY A 467 7.81 1.79 5.53
N ILE A 468 8.74 1.56 4.61
CA ILE A 468 8.45 1.53 3.18
C ILE A 468 9.13 0.35 2.49
N LEU A 469 8.45 -0.19 1.45
CA LEU A 469 8.96 -1.23 0.56
C LEU A 469 8.89 -0.71 -0.88
N ILE A 470 10.01 -0.69 -1.61
CA ILE A 470 10.06 -0.15 -2.97
C ILE A 470 10.86 -1.05 -3.89
N ASN A 471 10.20 -1.55 -4.94
CA ASN A 471 10.80 -2.36 -5.98
C ASN A 471 10.51 -1.76 -7.37
N THR A 472 11.47 -1.00 -7.91
CA THR A 472 11.38 -0.42 -9.25
C THR A 472 12.77 -0.19 -9.84
N PRO A 473 12.98 -0.42 -11.15
CA PRO A 473 14.24 -0.08 -11.82
C PRO A 473 14.40 1.43 -12.13
N ARG A 474 13.37 2.23 -11.85
CA ARG A 474 13.39 3.68 -12.09
C ARG A 474 13.99 4.42 -10.89
N PRO A 475 14.37 5.69 -11.05
CA PRO A 475 14.93 6.46 -9.94
C PRO A 475 14.01 6.54 -8.71
N VAL A 476 14.60 6.37 -7.52
CA VAL A 476 13.94 6.46 -6.22
C VAL A 476 14.63 7.52 -5.38
N LEU A 477 13.85 8.47 -4.86
CA LEU A 477 14.29 9.47 -3.89
C LEU A 477 13.52 9.33 -2.58
N ILE A 478 14.25 9.11 -1.48
CA ILE A 478 13.72 9.03 -0.11
C ILE A 478 14.42 10.12 0.70
N GLU A 479 13.73 11.24 0.96
CA GLU A 479 14.37 12.44 1.46
C GLU A 479 13.59 13.15 2.57
N GLY A 480 14.29 13.54 3.64
CA GLY A 480 13.72 14.41 4.67
C GLY A 480 12.59 13.78 5.48
N ASN A 481 12.49 12.45 5.50
CA ASN A 481 11.45 11.74 6.23
C ASN A 481 11.86 11.44 7.68
N THR A 482 10.88 11.26 8.54
CA THR A 482 11.06 10.70 9.88
C THR A 482 10.42 9.32 9.93
N PHE A 483 11.21 8.31 10.28
CA PHE A 483 10.76 6.97 10.61
C PHE A 483 10.93 6.79 12.12
N ASP A 484 9.82 6.67 12.84
CA ASP A 484 9.80 6.69 14.30
C ASP A 484 9.11 5.43 14.85
N HIS A 485 9.85 4.62 15.61
CA HIS A 485 9.35 3.36 16.20
C HIS A 485 8.62 2.45 15.19
N VAL A 486 9.12 2.39 13.94
CA VAL A 486 8.71 1.36 12.99
C VAL A 486 9.19 0.02 13.49
N SER A 487 8.30 -0.97 13.56
CA SER A 487 8.63 -2.22 14.26
C SER A 487 9.61 -3.13 13.51
N GLY A 488 9.72 -3.04 12.21
CA GLY A 488 10.75 -3.67 11.37
C GLY A 488 11.71 -2.66 10.75
N SER A 489 12.23 -2.94 9.56
CA SER A 489 13.08 -2.02 8.80
C SER A 489 12.34 -0.74 8.42
N ALA A 490 12.98 0.40 8.58
CA ALA A 490 12.42 1.67 8.07
C ALA A 490 12.29 1.64 6.54
N ILE A 491 13.30 1.09 5.85
CA ILE A 491 13.33 0.97 4.39
C ILE A 491 13.69 -0.45 4.02
N LEU A 492 12.89 -1.05 3.15
CA LEU A 492 13.14 -2.38 2.58
C LEU A 492 13.11 -2.32 1.05
N PHE A 493 14.06 -2.96 0.42
CA PHE A 493 14.05 -3.33 -1.01
C PHE A 493 14.07 -4.86 -1.08
N SER A 494 12.97 -5.46 -1.50
CA SER A 494 12.83 -6.93 -1.49
C SER A 494 11.96 -7.41 -2.64
N THR A 495 12.60 -7.91 -3.70
CA THR A 495 11.89 -8.65 -4.74
C THR A 495 11.72 -10.11 -4.33
N ASP A 496 10.62 -10.71 -4.73
CA ASP A 496 10.30 -12.10 -4.38
C ASP A 496 9.65 -12.83 -5.56
N ASN A 497 10.35 -13.81 -6.10
CA ASN A 497 9.85 -14.67 -7.19
C ASN A 497 9.49 -16.09 -6.70
N ASN A 498 9.15 -16.25 -5.41
CA ASN A 498 8.93 -17.56 -4.79
C ASN A 498 7.72 -17.62 -3.84
N MET A 499 7.35 -16.49 -3.21
CA MET A 499 6.29 -16.44 -2.18
C MET A 499 5.21 -15.41 -2.54
N TRP A 500 5.52 -14.11 -2.50
CA TRP A 500 4.59 -13.02 -2.81
C TRP A 500 4.55 -12.70 -4.31
N TYR A 501 5.59 -13.06 -5.06
CA TYR A 501 5.75 -12.77 -6.48
C TYR A 501 5.75 -11.26 -6.79
N GLU A 502 6.22 -10.45 -5.86
CA GLU A 502 6.41 -9.01 -6.05
C GLU A 502 7.67 -8.75 -6.85
N SER A 503 7.52 -8.14 -8.03
CA SER A 503 8.61 -7.90 -8.96
C SER A 503 9.14 -6.47 -8.87
N GLY A 504 10.37 -6.30 -9.30
CA GLY A 504 11.06 -5.03 -9.43
C GLY A 504 12.51 -5.11 -9.02
N GLN A 505 13.39 -4.58 -9.85
CA GLN A 505 14.82 -4.50 -9.61
C GLN A 505 15.18 -3.06 -9.28
N THR A 506 15.52 -2.77 -8.04
CA THR A 506 15.93 -1.42 -7.64
C THR A 506 17.34 -1.11 -8.12
N ARG A 507 17.52 -0.03 -8.89
CA ARG A 507 18.77 0.31 -9.56
C ARG A 507 19.40 1.62 -9.12
N GLN A 508 18.60 2.68 -9.00
CA GLN A 508 19.06 4.03 -8.67
C GLN A 508 18.28 4.54 -7.48
N VAL A 509 18.92 4.67 -6.33
CA VAL A 509 18.31 5.10 -5.08
C VAL A 509 19.12 6.18 -4.43
N THR A 510 18.44 7.21 -3.95
CA THR A 510 19.02 8.21 -3.04
C THR A 510 18.19 8.25 -1.75
N ILE A 511 18.84 7.94 -0.62
CA ILE A 511 18.27 7.99 0.73
C ILE A 511 19.05 9.06 1.48
N ARG A 512 18.44 10.23 1.72
CA ARG A 512 19.18 11.34 2.31
C ARG A 512 18.35 12.20 3.25
N ARG A 513 19.01 12.78 4.25
CA ARG A 513 18.40 13.72 5.21
C ARG A 513 17.19 13.16 5.94
N ASN A 514 17.14 11.83 6.13
CA ASN A 514 16.10 11.18 6.92
C ASN A 514 16.53 11.01 8.37
N LEU A 515 15.54 10.99 9.27
CA LEU A 515 15.71 10.59 10.66
C LEU A 515 15.12 9.20 10.86
N PHE A 516 15.94 8.29 11.36
CA PHE A 516 15.54 6.96 11.81
C PHE A 516 15.58 6.93 13.34
N GLN A 517 14.42 6.96 13.99
CA GLN A 517 14.30 7.02 15.45
C GLN A 517 13.80 5.69 16.00
N ASP A 518 14.67 4.97 16.72
CA ASP A 518 14.38 3.72 17.43
C ASP A 518 13.51 2.72 16.66
N VAL A 519 13.86 2.50 15.38
CA VAL A 519 13.23 1.48 14.52
C VAL A 519 13.76 0.08 14.84
N LEU A 520 13.21 -0.98 14.26
CA LEU A 520 13.53 -2.40 14.52
C LEU A 520 13.12 -2.86 15.92
N THR A 521 12.00 -2.41 16.45
CA THR A 521 11.50 -2.81 17.78
C THR A 521 10.98 -4.24 17.83
N SER A 522 10.86 -4.93 16.68
CA SER A 522 10.43 -6.33 16.55
C SER A 522 11.13 -7.04 15.38
N LEU A 523 10.86 -8.34 15.22
CA LEU A 523 11.39 -9.16 14.14
C LEU A 523 10.27 -9.48 13.14
N TYR A 524 10.48 -9.11 11.89
CA TYR A 524 9.60 -9.45 10.77
C TYR A 524 10.39 -10.04 9.60
N GLN A 525 9.69 -10.64 8.64
CA GLN A 525 10.30 -11.17 7.43
C GLN A 525 11.10 -10.08 6.70
N PHE A 526 12.30 -10.45 6.23
CA PHE A 526 13.18 -9.62 5.40
C PHE A 526 13.69 -8.35 6.10
N THR A 527 13.47 -8.19 7.39
CA THR A 527 13.90 -7.04 8.18
C THR A 527 15.06 -7.44 9.10
N SER A 528 16.27 -7.01 8.77
CA SER A 528 17.51 -7.40 9.47
C SER A 528 18.43 -6.22 9.79
N ALA A 529 18.03 -5.01 9.38
CA ALA A 529 18.69 -3.75 9.66
C ALA A 529 17.70 -2.58 9.52
N VAL A 530 18.10 -1.37 9.94
CA VAL A 530 17.30 -0.13 9.73
C VAL A 530 16.97 0.04 8.25
N ILE A 531 17.95 -0.16 7.37
CA ILE A 531 17.79 -0.23 5.93
C ILE A 531 18.16 -1.66 5.50
N SER A 532 17.22 -2.37 4.88
CA SER A 532 17.43 -3.73 4.37
C SER A 532 17.26 -3.78 2.86
N ILE A 533 18.25 -4.35 2.17
CA ILE A 533 18.18 -4.72 0.76
C ILE A 533 18.22 -6.24 0.74
N HIS A 534 17.06 -6.88 0.74
CA HIS A 534 16.90 -8.30 1.04
C HIS A 534 16.03 -9.01 0.00
N PRO A 535 16.50 -9.15 -1.25
CA PRO A 535 15.79 -9.98 -2.25
C PRO A 535 15.74 -11.44 -1.80
N ILE A 536 14.69 -12.14 -2.18
CA ILE A 536 14.54 -13.56 -1.85
C ILE A 536 15.24 -14.39 -2.91
N ILE A 537 16.48 -14.79 -2.62
CA ILE A 537 17.35 -15.57 -3.51
C ILE A 537 17.63 -16.93 -2.88
N PRO A 538 16.92 -18.00 -3.25
CA PRO A 538 17.13 -19.35 -2.68
C PRO A 538 18.56 -19.84 -2.80
N GLU A 539 19.23 -19.61 -3.92
CA GLU A 539 20.60 -20.04 -4.21
C GLU A 539 21.50 -18.84 -4.55
N LEU A 540 21.75 -17.97 -3.57
CA LEU A 540 22.60 -16.79 -3.74
C LEU A 540 24.00 -17.13 -4.31
N GLY A 541 24.59 -18.26 -3.91
CA GLY A 541 25.89 -18.71 -4.41
C GLY A 541 25.91 -19.10 -5.90
N ALA A 542 24.77 -19.34 -6.52
CA ALA A 542 24.64 -19.62 -7.96
C ALA A 542 24.52 -18.34 -8.81
N GLN A 543 24.31 -17.20 -8.19
CA GLN A 543 24.10 -15.94 -8.87
C GLN A 543 25.41 -15.44 -9.51
N ARG A 544 25.36 -15.01 -10.78
CA ARG A 544 26.53 -14.53 -11.53
C ARG A 544 26.82 -13.05 -11.27
N HIS A 545 25.75 -12.25 -11.16
CA HIS A 545 25.81 -10.80 -10.97
C HIS A 545 24.81 -10.38 -9.92
N PRO A 546 25.13 -9.37 -9.09
CA PRO A 546 24.17 -8.79 -8.16
C PRO A 546 22.89 -8.36 -8.88
N PHE A 547 21.75 -8.53 -8.21
CA PHE A 547 20.45 -8.20 -8.78
C PHE A 547 20.14 -6.71 -8.66
N TYR A 548 20.46 -6.10 -7.52
CA TYR A 548 20.21 -4.70 -7.26
C TYR A 548 21.40 -3.81 -7.62
N GLY A 549 21.13 -2.53 -7.85
CA GLY A 549 22.11 -1.55 -8.27
C GLY A 549 22.53 -1.70 -9.74
N GLN A 550 23.51 -0.94 -10.15
CA GLN A 550 24.04 -0.95 -11.52
C GLN A 550 25.49 -0.41 -11.60
N GLY A 551 26.29 -0.61 -10.55
CA GLY A 551 27.66 -0.12 -10.43
C GLY A 551 27.83 0.94 -9.35
N PRO A 552 29.03 1.53 -9.26
CA PRO A 552 29.40 2.41 -8.14
C PRO A 552 28.40 3.51 -7.84
N ALA A 553 28.07 3.69 -6.54
CA ALA A 553 27.19 4.71 -6.02
C ALA A 553 25.75 4.73 -6.62
N SER A 554 25.28 3.60 -7.12
CA SER A 554 23.89 3.48 -7.60
C SER A 554 22.86 3.53 -6.47
N ILE A 555 23.24 3.12 -5.27
CA ILE A 555 22.45 3.24 -4.03
C ILE A 555 23.22 4.14 -3.08
N ARG A 556 22.72 5.37 -2.88
CA ARG A 556 23.34 6.42 -2.08
C ARG A 556 22.58 6.60 -0.77
N ILE A 557 23.28 6.49 0.35
CA ILE A 557 22.75 6.67 1.72
C ILE A 557 23.57 7.80 2.34
N GLU A 558 23.01 9.02 2.36
CA GLU A 558 23.77 10.23 2.61
C GLU A 558 23.07 11.17 3.61
N ASP A 559 23.83 11.78 4.50
CA ASP A 559 23.36 12.84 5.40
C ASP A 559 22.15 12.46 6.25
N ASN A 560 21.97 11.18 6.58
CA ASN A 560 20.88 10.71 7.43
C ASN A 560 21.29 10.71 8.91
N VAL A 561 20.31 10.74 9.80
CA VAL A 561 20.51 10.59 11.24
C VAL A 561 19.91 9.27 11.70
N PHE A 562 20.76 8.38 12.25
CA PHE A 562 20.38 7.10 12.83
C PHE A 562 20.42 7.21 14.35
N ARG A 563 19.28 7.47 14.99
CA ARG A 563 19.09 7.38 16.44
C ARG A 563 18.53 6.03 16.77
N THR A 564 19.38 5.10 17.17
CA THR A 564 18.99 3.70 17.32
C THR A 564 19.48 3.09 18.63
N PHE A 565 18.66 2.22 19.22
CA PHE A 565 19.01 1.45 20.42
C PHE A 565 19.78 0.16 20.09
N ASP A 566 19.70 -0.34 18.84
CA ASP A 566 20.34 -1.57 18.41
C ASP A 566 21.42 -1.32 17.32
N THR A 567 22.16 -2.35 16.97
CA THR A 567 23.37 -2.22 16.18
C THR A 567 23.13 -2.17 14.66
N PRO A 568 22.21 -2.94 14.04
CA PRO A 568 22.18 -3.13 12.58
C PRO A 568 21.62 -1.91 11.84
N LEU A 569 22.46 -1.24 11.05
CA LEU A 569 22.06 -0.05 10.26
C LEU A 569 21.76 -0.41 8.81
N LEU A 570 22.61 -1.23 8.16
CA LEU A 570 22.45 -1.61 6.77
C LEU A 570 22.77 -3.09 6.57
N HIS A 571 21.82 -3.83 6.03
CA HIS A 571 22.03 -5.17 5.51
C HIS A 571 21.71 -5.19 4.01
N ALA A 572 22.65 -5.57 3.18
CA ALA A 572 22.46 -5.65 1.73
C ALA A 572 22.87 -7.03 1.19
N ILE A 573 21.98 -7.61 0.40
CA ILE A 573 22.19 -8.86 -0.31
C ILE A 573 22.14 -8.57 -1.81
N SER A 574 23.06 -9.16 -2.60
CA SER A 574 23.03 -9.10 -4.06
C SER A 574 22.95 -7.67 -4.62
N THR A 575 23.82 -6.78 -4.16
CA THR A 575 23.80 -5.36 -4.50
C THR A 575 25.11 -4.91 -5.12
N ASP A 576 25.03 -4.18 -6.24
CA ASP A 576 26.16 -3.58 -6.93
C ASP A 576 26.13 -2.04 -6.81
N GLY A 577 27.00 -1.49 -5.96
CA GLY A 577 27.17 -0.06 -5.80
C GLY A 577 26.40 0.57 -4.63
N ILE A 578 27.00 0.55 -3.45
CA ILE A 578 26.51 1.25 -2.26
C ILE A 578 27.50 2.37 -1.92
N LEU A 579 26.99 3.58 -1.72
CA LEU A 579 27.73 4.71 -1.18
C LEU A 579 27.08 5.15 0.14
N TRP A 580 27.86 5.11 1.23
CA TRP A 580 27.47 5.56 2.56
C TRP A 580 28.34 6.73 2.99
N ARG A 581 27.78 7.96 3.11
CA ARG A 581 28.53 9.18 3.41
C ARG A 581 27.73 10.15 4.28
N GLY A 582 28.44 10.86 5.15
CA GLY A 582 27.90 11.97 5.94
C GLY A 582 26.76 11.60 6.88
N ASN A 583 26.55 10.31 7.15
CA ASN A 583 25.50 9.86 8.04
C ASN A 583 25.94 10.03 9.50
N LYS A 584 25.00 10.39 10.36
CA LYS A 584 25.23 10.56 11.79
C LYS A 584 24.61 9.42 12.56
N ILE A 585 25.41 8.74 13.39
CA ILE A 585 24.95 7.62 14.22
C ILE A 585 24.89 8.09 15.68
N GLU A 586 23.68 8.09 16.26
CA GLU A 586 23.39 8.54 17.62
C GLU A 586 22.79 7.37 18.43
N PRO A 587 23.58 6.63 19.21
CA PRO A 587 23.04 5.54 20.02
C PRO A 587 22.03 6.04 21.07
N THR A 588 20.90 5.34 21.18
CA THR A 588 19.90 5.56 22.23
C THR A 588 19.97 4.45 23.30
N LYS A 589 19.22 4.64 24.38
CA LYS A 589 19.04 3.65 25.45
C LYS A 589 17.56 3.33 25.67
N SER A 590 16.73 3.59 24.67
CA SER A 590 15.27 3.43 24.75
C SER A 590 14.88 1.97 25.00
N TYR A 591 15.63 1.03 24.42
CA TYR A 591 15.41 -0.41 24.56
C TYR A 591 16.73 -1.17 24.69
N PRO A 592 16.72 -2.39 25.31
CA PRO A 592 17.86 -3.31 25.25
C PRO A 592 18.09 -3.79 23.80
N LYS A 593 19.35 -4.01 23.40
CA LYS A 593 19.67 -4.66 22.13
C LYS A 593 19.11 -6.09 22.10
N PHE A 594 18.59 -6.54 20.97
CA PHE A 594 18.02 -7.89 20.84
C PHE A 594 18.09 -8.49 19.45
N HIS A 595 18.37 -7.70 18.43
CA HIS A 595 18.31 -8.17 17.04
C HIS A 595 19.38 -9.26 16.82
N PRO A 596 19.07 -10.38 16.11
CA PRO A 596 20.06 -11.46 15.85
C PRO A 596 21.28 -10.98 15.07
N ASN A 597 21.10 -10.06 14.11
CA ASN A 597 22.20 -9.38 13.45
C ASN A 597 22.79 -8.33 14.42
N GLN A 598 24.06 -8.50 14.80
CA GLN A 598 24.77 -7.55 15.66
C GLN A 598 25.88 -6.80 14.89
N LYS A 599 25.87 -6.88 13.55
CA LYS A 599 26.78 -6.12 12.70
C LYS A 599 26.10 -4.80 12.28
N ARG A 600 26.83 -3.69 12.36
CA ARG A 600 26.38 -2.39 11.85
C ARG A 600 26.14 -2.44 10.35
N PHE A 601 27.04 -3.09 9.63
CA PHE A 601 26.95 -3.33 8.19
C PHE A 601 27.11 -4.83 7.92
N LEU A 602 26.21 -5.39 7.10
CA LEU A 602 26.27 -6.77 6.64
C LEU A 602 26.07 -6.80 5.13
N PHE A 603 26.99 -7.45 4.41
CA PHE A 603 26.97 -7.53 2.95
C PHE A 603 27.13 -8.96 2.49
N GLU A 604 26.24 -9.42 1.60
CA GLU A 604 26.24 -10.78 1.04
C GLU A 604 26.08 -10.71 -0.48
N GLY A 605 27.04 -11.23 -1.24
CA GLY A 605 27.02 -11.20 -2.70
C GLY A 605 27.01 -9.77 -3.28
N CYS A 606 27.63 -8.81 -2.59
CA CYS A 606 27.67 -7.40 -2.98
C CYS A 606 28.99 -7.01 -3.63
N ARG A 607 28.95 -5.91 -4.44
CA ARG A 607 30.14 -5.32 -5.10
C ARG A 607 30.10 -3.79 -4.97
N HIS A 608 31.25 -3.15 -5.15
CA HIS A 608 31.43 -1.69 -5.12
C HIS A 608 30.79 -1.02 -3.89
N ILE A 609 31.19 -1.52 -2.72
CA ILE A 609 30.73 -1.00 -1.43
C ILE A 609 31.71 0.08 -0.96
N ASP A 610 31.22 1.29 -0.77
CA ASP A 610 31.99 2.44 -0.31
C ASP A 610 31.35 3.03 0.95
N ILE A 611 31.92 2.69 2.11
CA ILE A 611 31.49 3.15 3.43
C ILE A 611 32.48 4.13 3.99
N GLU A 612 32.00 5.20 4.61
CA GLU A 612 32.86 6.17 5.29
C GLU A 612 33.69 5.48 6.38
N PRO A 613 35.04 5.62 6.38
CA PRO A 613 35.90 4.88 7.30
C PRO A 613 35.58 5.08 8.78
N SER A 614 35.14 6.28 9.18
CA SER A 614 34.72 6.59 10.56
C SER A 614 33.55 5.74 11.06
N ASP A 615 32.70 5.24 10.17
CA ASP A 615 31.50 4.48 10.51
C ASP A 615 31.73 2.96 10.54
N LEU A 616 32.89 2.51 10.06
CA LEU A 616 33.29 1.08 10.10
C LEU A 616 33.77 0.62 11.48
N THR A 617 34.15 1.55 12.35
CA THR A 617 34.57 1.24 13.72
C THR A 617 33.39 1.24 14.67
N ASP A 618 33.26 0.21 15.51
CA ASP A 618 32.21 0.08 16.54
C ASP A 618 32.33 1.14 17.64
#